data_17c36e236c3f8a374fa5ee607d9d8897
#
_entry.id   17c36e236c3f8a374fa5ee607d9d8897
#
_cell.length_a   1.000
_cell.length_b   1.000
_cell.length_c   1.000
_cell.angle_alpha   90.00
_cell.angle_beta   90.00
_cell.angle_gamma   90.00
#
_symmetry.space_group_name_H-M   'P 1'
#
loop_
_entity.id
_entity.type
_entity.pdbx_description
1 polymer ?
#
loop_
_entity_poly.entity_id
_entity_poly.type
_entity_poly.pdbx_seq_one_letter_code
_entity_poly.pdbx_strand_id
1 'polypeptide(L)'
;MSKIRLHGSSSGYTEIAPVAASGNNTLTLPNDGTIISKDSNGAVRVTSITVGTGVTIGDGRVTCTTVHGSAASLTQIPAANIVGVCTAGFSRTGGFGGVKQIEYAQTQTNYTTTSSSYQNISTLQVTITPTSSSNLLFFQYALQARVYKNGANDAMAWIAISDDAGSSYLAENYHRTYDYGGSGALLDIGVAGHHIKTAGSTSARTYYIYVKMNASGAFELNMANGQNNSVCTVTEMIP
;
A
#
# COMPACT_ATOMS: atom_id res chain seq x y z
N MET A 1 69.72 -1.14 6.48
CA MET A 1 68.47 -1.33 5.74
C MET A 1 68.59 -0.64 4.40
N SER A 2 68.31 -1.35 3.32
CA SER A 2 68.32 -0.78 1.98
C SER A 2 67.03 0.00 1.72
N LYS A 3 67.17 1.18 1.17
CA LYS A 3 66.06 2.07 0.84
C LYS A 3 66.19 2.52 -0.62
N ILE A 4 65.05 2.68 -1.30
CA ILE A 4 65.03 3.28 -2.62
C ILE A 4 64.49 4.69 -2.45
N ARG A 5 65.20 5.70 -2.95
CA ARG A 5 64.81 7.12 -2.93
C ARG A 5 64.64 7.61 -4.37
N LEU A 6 63.49 8.16 -4.61
CA LEU A 6 63.14 8.85 -5.87
C LEU A 6 63.09 10.33 -5.61
N HIS A 7 63.96 11.09 -6.23
CA HIS A 7 64.07 12.53 -6.05
C HIS A 7 63.06 13.27 -6.97
N GLY A 8 62.38 14.25 -6.42
CA GLY A 8 61.56 15.14 -7.20
C GLY A 8 62.46 16.08 -8.07
N SER A 9 61.87 16.56 -9.15
CA SER A 9 62.57 17.44 -10.12
C SER A 9 63.00 18.79 -9.53
N SER A 10 62.36 19.27 -8.49
CA SER A 10 62.63 20.56 -7.87
C SER A 10 63.16 20.46 -6.44
N SER A 11 62.55 19.65 -5.64
CA SER A 11 62.96 19.40 -4.25
C SER A 11 62.30 18.18 -3.68
N GLY A 12 62.83 17.63 -2.58
CA GLY A 12 62.27 16.49 -1.87
C GLY A 12 62.56 15.14 -2.51
N TYR A 13 62.15 14.07 -1.85
CA TYR A 13 62.23 12.69 -2.34
C TYR A 13 61.08 11.85 -1.79
N THR A 14 60.75 10.79 -2.52
CA THR A 14 59.91 9.69 -2.02
C THR A 14 60.80 8.52 -1.65
N GLU A 15 60.66 7.98 -0.46
CA GLU A 15 61.43 6.86 0.02
C GLU A 15 60.55 5.60 0.12
N ILE A 16 60.98 4.53 -0.50
CA ILE A 16 60.39 3.20 -0.32
C ILE A 16 61.30 2.45 0.66
N ALA A 17 60.85 2.24 1.87
CA ALA A 17 61.61 1.55 2.92
C ALA A 17 60.77 0.38 3.44
N PRO A 18 61.40 -0.79 3.65
CA PRO A 18 60.71 -1.89 4.30
C PRO A 18 60.52 -1.59 5.80
N VAL A 19 59.43 -2.07 6.36
CA VAL A 19 59.26 -2.13 7.83
C VAL A 19 60.27 -3.10 8.44
N ALA A 20 60.55 -2.95 9.74
CA ALA A 20 61.59 -3.70 10.42
C ALA A 20 61.46 -5.25 10.32
N ALA A 21 60.26 -5.75 10.15
CA ALA A 21 59.94 -7.17 10.01
C ALA A 21 58.94 -7.38 8.85
N SER A 22 59.39 -7.11 7.61
CA SER A 22 58.49 -7.14 6.43
C SER A 22 58.27 -8.52 5.82
N GLY A 23 59.04 -9.54 6.25
CA GLY A 23 59.01 -10.85 5.57
C GLY A 23 59.38 -10.74 4.08
N ASN A 24 58.99 -11.73 3.29
CA ASN A 24 59.20 -11.76 1.84
C ASN A 24 58.00 -11.22 1.09
N ASN A 25 57.84 -9.91 1.05
CA ASN A 25 56.76 -9.25 0.33
C ASN A 25 57.22 -8.73 -1.03
N THR A 26 56.47 -8.98 -2.05
CA THR A 26 56.72 -8.46 -3.40
C THR A 26 55.79 -7.26 -3.64
N LEU A 27 56.34 -6.12 -3.93
CA LEU A 27 55.58 -4.96 -4.45
C LEU A 27 55.66 -4.96 -5.98
N THR A 28 54.56 -5.34 -6.60
CA THR A 28 54.45 -5.26 -8.06
C THR A 28 53.90 -3.88 -8.41
N LEU A 29 54.63 -3.10 -9.18
CA LEU A 29 54.19 -1.81 -9.69
C LEU A 29 53.35 -2.06 -10.97
N PRO A 30 52.25 -1.36 -11.16
CA PRO A 30 51.47 -1.47 -12.40
C PRO A 30 52.28 -0.94 -13.59
N ASN A 31 52.10 -1.54 -14.78
CA ASN A 31 52.75 -1.07 -16.02
C ASN A 31 52.26 0.32 -16.41
N ASP A 32 50.99 0.58 -16.11
CA ASP A 32 50.32 1.86 -16.34
C ASP A 32 49.47 2.15 -15.10
N GLY A 33 49.55 3.35 -14.62
CA GLY A 33 48.74 3.77 -13.47
C GLY A 33 49.50 4.54 -12.40
N THR A 34 48.77 5.00 -11.43
CA THR A 34 49.28 5.80 -10.31
C THR A 34 49.36 4.96 -9.04
N ILE A 35 50.50 4.98 -8.34
CA ILE A 35 50.61 4.45 -6.99
C ILE A 35 49.87 5.42 -6.06
N ILE A 36 48.83 4.91 -5.40
CA ILE A 36 48.04 5.70 -4.45
C ILE A 36 48.82 5.81 -3.13
N SER A 37 49.11 7.03 -2.70
CA SER A 37 49.74 7.29 -1.42
C SER A 37 48.78 7.92 -0.42
N LYS A 38 49.08 7.78 0.87
CA LYS A 38 48.38 8.49 1.94
C LYS A 38 48.98 9.89 2.12
N ASP A 39 48.10 10.87 2.40
CA ASP A 39 48.55 12.18 2.86
C ASP A 39 49.05 12.15 4.33
N SER A 40 49.45 13.30 4.85
CA SER A 40 49.94 13.42 6.23
C SER A 40 48.90 13.04 7.30
N ASN A 41 47.61 13.03 6.93
CA ASN A 41 46.49 12.63 7.79
C ASN A 41 46.09 11.16 7.61
N GLY A 42 46.83 10.42 6.77
CA GLY A 42 46.54 9.04 6.45
C GLY A 42 45.40 8.84 5.41
N ALA A 43 44.90 9.91 4.81
CA ALA A 43 43.84 9.83 3.80
C ALA A 43 44.42 9.56 2.40
N VAL A 44 43.71 8.73 1.65
CA VAL A 44 43.95 8.46 0.23
C VAL A 44 42.94 9.26 -0.58
N ARG A 45 43.42 10.14 -1.43
CA ARG A 45 42.60 10.95 -2.32
C ARG A 45 42.73 10.43 -3.73
N VAL A 46 41.61 10.00 -4.29
CA VAL A 46 41.54 9.54 -5.69
C VAL A 46 40.33 10.21 -6.37
N THR A 47 40.50 10.54 -7.63
CA THR A 47 39.40 11.13 -8.43
C THR A 47 38.35 10.12 -8.83
N SER A 48 38.75 8.86 -9.02
CA SER A 48 37.85 7.75 -9.26
C SER A 48 38.45 6.43 -8.80
N ILE A 49 37.62 5.53 -8.34
CA ILE A 49 37.97 4.14 -8.05
C ILE A 49 37.04 3.28 -8.89
N THR A 50 37.61 2.55 -9.87
CA THR A 50 36.87 1.56 -10.63
C THR A 50 37.18 0.18 -10.06
N VAL A 51 36.16 -0.49 -9.54
CA VAL A 51 36.31 -1.83 -8.95
C VAL A 51 35.47 -2.79 -9.77
N GLY A 52 36.04 -3.90 -10.21
CA GLY A 52 35.39 -4.87 -11.06
C GLY A 52 34.17 -5.51 -10.39
N THR A 53 34.35 -6.62 -9.70
CA THR A 53 33.24 -7.43 -9.19
C THR A 53 32.93 -7.27 -7.71
N GLY A 54 33.63 -6.44 -6.98
CA GLY A 54 33.29 -6.22 -5.56
C GLY A 54 34.15 -5.17 -4.86
N VAL A 55 33.54 -4.36 -4.04
CA VAL A 55 34.17 -3.47 -3.08
C VAL A 55 33.83 -3.95 -1.69
N THR A 56 34.85 -4.31 -0.90
CA THR A 56 34.66 -4.56 0.53
C THR A 56 35.22 -3.37 1.29
N ILE A 57 34.40 -2.71 2.06
CA ILE A 57 34.79 -1.68 3.01
C ILE A 57 34.64 -2.33 4.38
N GLY A 58 35.79 -2.62 5.04
CA GLY A 58 35.81 -3.18 6.39
C GLY A 58 35.09 -2.26 7.40
N ASP A 59 35.54 -2.16 8.61
CA ASP A 59 34.90 -1.43 9.73
C ASP A 59 34.68 0.07 9.49
N GLY A 60 34.60 0.49 8.24
CA GLY A 60 34.54 1.86 7.79
C GLY A 60 33.14 2.38 7.47
N ARG A 61 33.05 3.69 7.47
CA ARG A 61 31.86 4.45 7.06
C ARG A 61 32.04 4.93 5.62
N VAL A 62 31.06 4.68 4.77
CA VAL A 62 30.96 5.30 3.44
C VAL A 62 30.13 6.56 3.56
N THR A 63 30.73 7.73 3.29
CA THR A 63 30.00 8.98 3.16
C THR A 63 30.06 9.39 1.69
N CYS A 64 28.92 9.45 1.04
CA CYS A 64 28.79 9.84 -0.36
C CYS A 64 27.56 10.74 -0.54
N THR A 65 27.62 11.60 -1.55
CA THR A 65 26.49 12.49 -1.89
C THR A 65 25.38 11.70 -2.58
N THR A 66 25.75 10.68 -3.37
CA THR A 66 24.78 9.90 -4.15
C THR A 66 25.30 8.48 -4.34
N VAL A 67 24.43 7.51 -4.22
CA VAL A 67 24.66 6.12 -4.61
C VAL A 67 23.81 5.84 -5.85
N HIS A 68 24.44 5.56 -6.98
CA HIS A 68 23.76 5.17 -8.20
C HIS A 68 23.85 3.66 -8.38
N GLY A 69 22.73 3.02 -8.69
CA GLY A 69 22.67 1.60 -8.97
C GLY A 69 21.49 0.89 -8.30
N SER A 70 21.45 -0.42 -8.42
CA SER A 70 20.45 -1.25 -7.77
C SER A 70 20.76 -1.40 -6.29
N ALA A 71 19.79 -1.05 -5.45
CA ALA A 71 19.84 -1.26 -4.01
C ALA A 71 19.33 -2.67 -3.58
N ALA A 72 19.22 -3.61 -4.51
CA ALA A 72 18.60 -4.93 -4.27
C ALA A 72 19.25 -5.73 -3.14
N SER A 73 20.54 -5.46 -2.84
CA SER A 73 21.29 -6.13 -1.77
C SER A 73 21.52 -5.26 -0.53
N LEU A 74 20.93 -4.08 -0.45
CA LEU A 74 21.01 -3.26 0.75
C LEU A 74 20.09 -3.85 1.83
N THR A 75 20.70 -4.37 2.89
CA THR A 75 20.02 -4.94 4.06
C THR A 75 20.22 -4.05 5.28
N GLN A 76 19.29 -4.13 6.24
CA GLN A 76 19.40 -3.42 7.53
C GLN A 76 19.45 -1.87 7.42
N ILE A 77 18.74 -1.30 6.46
CA ILE A 77 18.57 0.16 6.42
C ILE A 77 17.52 0.55 7.47
N PRO A 78 17.87 1.30 8.52
CA PRO A 78 16.88 1.77 9.49
C PRO A 78 15.81 2.61 8.80
N ALA A 79 14.54 2.31 9.03
CA ALA A 79 13.42 2.99 8.38
C ALA A 79 13.43 4.52 8.61
N ALA A 80 13.95 4.97 9.76
CA ALA A 80 14.12 6.38 10.09
C ALA A 80 15.11 7.12 9.17
N ASN A 81 15.98 6.40 8.47
CA ASN A 81 17.00 6.98 7.58
C ASN A 81 16.56 7.02 6.11
N ILE A 82 15.35 6.52 5.81
CA ILE A 82 14.79 6.58 4.46
C ILE A 82 13.99 7.87 4.35
N VAL A 83 14.65 8.93 3.92
CA VAL A 83 14.02 10.25 3.71
C VAL A 83 13.96 10.53 2.21
N GLY A 84 12.77 10.77 1.69
CA GLY A 84 12.58 11.10 0.27
C GLY A 84 11.28 10.56 -0.32
N VAL A 85 11.03 10.90 -1.58
CA VAL A 85 9.86 10.43 -2.32
C VAL A 85 10.16 9.09 -2.97
N CYS A 86 9.47 8.04 -2.54
CA CYS A 86 9.44 6.76 -3.24
C CYS A 86 8.41 6.83 -4.38
N THR A 87 8.86 7.10 -5.60
CA THR A 87 7.98 7.20 -6.77
C THR A 87 7.38 5.85 -7.21
N ALA A 88 7.92 4.74 -6.73
CA ALA A 88 7.49 3.38 -7.09
C ALA A 88 6.86 2.58 -5.93
N GLY A 89 6.55 3.21 -4.81
CA GLY A 89 5.98 2.55 -3.64
C GLY A 89 6.95 1.61 -2.91
N PHE A 90 6.75 1.43 -1.61
CA PHE A 90 7.43 0.40 -0.83
C PHE A 90 6.72 -0.95 -1.04
N SER A 91 7.39 -1.92 -1.65
CA SER A 91 6.95 -3.31 -1.57
C SER A 91 7.54 -3.93 -0.31
N ARG A 92 6.70 -4.29 0.63
CA ARG A 92 7.10 -4.94 1.88
C ARG A 92 6.87 -6.44 1.75
N THR A 93 7.94 -7.20 1.75
CA THR A 93 7.86 -8.66 1.86
C THR A 93 7.75 -9.03 3.34
N GLY A 94 6.54 -9.37 3.79
CA GLY A 94 6.29 -9.89 5.13
C GLY A 94 5.59 -8.91 6.10
N GLY A 95 4.31 -9.16 6.34
CA GLY A 95 3.51 -8.73 7.47
C GLY A 95 3.15 -7.23 7.56
N PHE A 96 1.92 -6.96 7.50
CA PHE A 96 1.05 -5.81 7.36
C PHE A 96 0.77 -5.49 5.90
N GLY A 97 -0.33 -6.07 5.40
CA GLY A 97 -0.84 -5.82 4.07
C GLY A 97 -0.94 -4.33 3.78
N GLY A 98 -0.20 -3.87 2.77
CA GLY A 98 -0.32 -2.49 2.32
C GLY A 98 -1.62 -2.31 1.55
N VAL A 99 -2.28 -1.17 1.74
CA VAL A 99 -3.36 -0.75 0.86
C VAL A 99 -2.74 -0.41 -0.50
N LYS A 100 -3.24 -1.05 -1.56
CA LYS A 100 -2.81 -0.81 -2.94
C LYS A 100 -3.60 0.29 -3.61
N GLN A 101 -4.92 0.22 -3.47
CA GLN A 101 -5.85 1.18 -4.03
C GLN A 101 -7.15 1.17 -3.24
N ILE A 102 -7.87 2.26 -3.31
CA ILE A 102 -9.21 2.43 -2.75
C ILE A 102 -10.07 3.05 -3.83
N GLU A 103 -11.18 2.38 -4.13
CA GLU A 103 -12.24 2.90 -4.99
C GLU A 103 -13.49 3.13 -4.16
N TYR A 104 -14.27 4.15 -4.48
CA TYR A 104 -15.48 4.44 -3.73
C TYR A 104 -16.57 5.01 -4.61
N ALA A 105 -17.81 4.86 -4.15
CA ALA A 105 -18.96 5.57 -4.67
C ALA A 105 -19.74 6.16 -3.50
N GLN A 106 -20.27 7.35 -3.69
CA GLN A 106 -21.10 8.04 -2.72
C GLN A 106 -22.32 8.64 -3.41
N THR A 107 -23.41 8.75 -2.66
CA THR A 107 -24.64 9.36 -3.18
C THR A 107 -25.38 10.11 -2.09
N GLN A 108 -25.99 11.22 -2.49
CA GLN A 108 -27.00 11.94 -1.71
C GLN A 108 -28.39 11.78 -2.33
N THR A 109 -28.48 11.03 -3.44
CA THR A 109 -29.74 10.79 -4.14
C THR A 109 -30.67 9.94 -3.29
N ASN A 110 -31.91 10.36 -3.18
CA ASN A 110 -32.94 9.58 -2.51
C ASN A 110 -33.25 8.33 -3.35
N TYR A 111 -33.38 7.22 -2.62
CA TYR A 111 -33.83 5.96 -3.21
C TYR A 111 -34.86 5.32 -2.30
N THR A 112 -35.91 4.78 -2.90
CA THR A 112 -36.99 4.13 -2.15
C THR A 112 -37.40 2.83 -2.84
N THR A 113 -37.64 1.80 -2.06
CA THR A 113 -38.21 0.54 -2.53
C THR A 113 -39.15 -0.10 -1.52
N THR A 114 -40.19 -0.72 -2.03
CA THR A 114 -41.11 -1.60 -1.29
C THR A 114 -41.02 -3.05 -1.78
N SER A 115 -40.09 -3.32 -2.69
CA SER A 115 -39.96 -4.61 -3.38
C SER A 115 -39.57 -5.73 -2.42
N SER A 116 -40.24 -6.85 -2.51
CA SER A 116 -39.85 -8.10 -1.84
C SER A 116 -38.75 -8.87 -2.57
N SER A 117 -38.42 -8.44 -3.78
CA SER A 117 -37.24 -8.92 -4.51
C SER A 117 -36.10 -7.93 -4.40
N TYR A 118 -34.86 -8.42 -4.41
CA TYR A 118 -33.68 -7.58 -4.35
C TYR A 118 -33.64 -6.55 -5.48
N GLN A 119 -33.49 -5.29 -5.12
CA GLN A 119 -33.33 -4.15 -6.02
C GLN A 119 -31.96 -3.54 -5.84
N ASN A 120 -31.27 -3.26 -6.94
CA ASN A 120 -29.95 -2.63 -6.92
C ASN A 120 -30.07 -1.13 -6.60
N ILE A 121 -29.26 -0.64 -5.67
CA ILE A 121 -29.07 0.80 -5.47
C ILE A 121 -28.02 1.28 -6.48
N SER A 122 -28.47 1.62 -7.68
CA SER A 122 -27.59 1.88 -8.84
C SER A 122 -26.61 3.04 -8.65
N THR A 123 -26.85 3.93 -7.70
CA THR A 123 -25.96 5.05 -7.36
C THR A 123 -24.84 4.65 -6.40
N LEU A 124 -24.86 3.42 -5.87
CA LEU A 124 -23.88 2.88 -4.93
C LEU A 124 -23.25 1.60 -5.52
N GLN A 125 -22.54 1.77 -6.61
CA GLN A 125 -21.77 0.73 -7.27
C GLN A 125 -20.32 1.17 -7.35
N VAL A 126 -19.38 0.28 -7.05
CA VAL A 126 -17.95 0.58 -7.09
C VAL A 126 -17.22 -0.50 -7.87
N THR A 127 -16.40 -0.07 -8.82
CA THR A 127 -15.61 -0.97 -9.67
C THR A 127 -14.14 -0.86 -9.30
N ILE A 128 -13.48 -2.00 -9.13
CA ILE A 128 -12.05 -2.10 -8.89
C ILE A 128 -11.42 -3.05 -9.89
N THR A 129 -10.21 -2.74 -10.35
CA THR A 129 -9.37 -3.63 -11.14
C THR A 129 -8.19 -4.08 -10.27
N PRO A 130 -8.22 -5.32 -9.71
CA PRO A 130 -7.19 -5.77 -8.82
C PRO A 130 -5.82 -5.84 -9.48
N THR A 131 -4.78 -5.46 -8.76
CA THR A 131 -3.39 -5.49 -9.25
C THR A 131 -2.77 -6.89 -9.16
N SER A 132 -3.36 -7.77 -8.33
CA SER A 132 -2.97 -9.18 -8.20
C SER A 132 -4.16 -10.06 -7.84
N SER A 133 -4.20 -11.27 -8.38
CA SER A 133 -5.23 -12.26 -8.05
C SER A 133 -5.16 -12.77 -6.60
N SER A 134 -4.01 -12.63 -5.94
CA SER A 134 -3.80 -13.02 -4.54
C SER A 134 -4.18 -11.94 -3.54
N ASN A 135 -4.39 -10.69 -3.97
CA ASN A 135 -4.74 -9.59 -3.08
C ASN A 135 -6.14 -9.78 -2.48
N LEU A 136 -6.33 -9.18 -1.31
CA LEU A 136 -7.62 -9.16 -0.65
C LEU A 136 -8.42 -7.92 -1.08
N LEU A 137 -9.70 -8.10 -1.34
CA LEU A 137 -10.65 -7.04 -1.59
C LEU A 137 -11.57 -6.90 -0.38
N PHE A 138 -11.47 -5.78 0.30
CA PHE A 138 -12.33 -5.42 1.42
C PHE A 138 -13.38 -4.42 0.93
N PHE A 139 -14.60 -4.91 0.73
CA PHE A 139 -15.75 -4.08 0.43
C PHE A 139 -16.46 -3.69 1.73
N GLN A 140 -16.85 -2.43 1.84
CA GLN A 140 -17.64 -1.93 2.95
C GLN A 140 -18.63 -0.88 2.48
N TYR A 141 -19.73 -0.72 3.20
CA TYR A 141 -20.68 0.34 2.99
C TYR A 141 -21.14 0.97 4.31
N ALA A 142 -21.52 2.24 4.24
CA ALA A 142 -22.22 2.97 5.29
C ALA A 142 -23.39 3.73 4.65
N LEU A 143 -24.60 3.36 5.02
CA LEU A 143 -25.82 3.90 4.45
C LEU A 143 -26.59 4.72 5.49
N GLN A 144 -27.07 5.87 5.09
CA GLN A 144 -28.07 6.62 5.84
C GLN A 144 -29.45 6.19 5.35
N ALA A 145 -30.09 5.32 6.11
CA ALA A 145 -31.28 4.64 5.69
C ALA A 145 -32.44 4.82 6.68
N ARG A 146 -33.63 4.63 6.18
CA ARG A 146 -34.85 4.56 6.96
C ARG A 146 -35.61 3.30 6.56
N VAL A 147 -36.09 2.59 7.56
CA VAL A 147 -37.06 1.51 7.37
C VAL A 147 -38.41 2.02 7.87
N TYR A 148 -39.35 2.16 6.98
CA TYR A 148 -40.68 2.66 7.27
C TYR A 148 -41.71 1.51 7.28
N LYS A 149 -42.55 1.49 8.30
CA LYS A 149 -43.63 0.49 8.50
C LYS A 149 -44.94 1.01 7.96
N ASN A 150 -45.57 0.24 7.11
CA ASN A 150 -46.76 0.63 6.36
C ASN A 150 -48.05 -0.07 6.85
N GLY A 151 -48.01 -0.79 7.96
CA GLY A 151 -49.14 -1.57 8.44
C GLY A 151 -48.93 -2.14 9.84
N ALA A 152 -49.74 -3.09 10.27
CA ALA A 152 -49.67 -3.70 11.58
C ALA A 152 -48.48 -4.66 11.78
N ASN A 153 -47.89 -5.15 10.70
CA ASN A 153 -46.76 -6.07 10.75
C ASN A 153 -45.42 -5.34 10.73
N ASP A 154 -44.38 -5.94 11.27
CA ASP A 154 -43.05 -5.38 11.25
C ASP A 154 -42.53 -5.16 9.82
N ALA A 155 -41.85 -4.06 9.61
CA ALA A 155 -41.11 -3.84 8.37
C ALA A 155 -39.67 -4.36 8.55
N MET A 156 -39.21 -5.12 7.55
CA MET A 156 -37.86 -5.65 7.51
C MET A 156 -37.21 -5.35 6.17
N ALA A 157 -36.00 -4.83 6.24
CA ALA A 157 -35.13 -4.61 5.10
C ALA A 157 -33.93 -5.56 5.14
N TRP A 158 -33.62 -6.19 4.04
CA TRP A 158 -32.39 -6.97 3.84
C TRP A 158 -31.49 -6.19 2.91
N ILE A 159 -30.26 -6.00 3.31
CA ILE A 159 -29.23 -5.30 2.54
C ILE A 159 -28.15 -6.34 2.22
N ALA A 160 -27.86 -6.51 0.95
CA ALA A 160 -26.95 -7.52 0.45
C ALA A 160 -25.86 -6.94 -0.43
N ILE A 161 -24.68 -7.56 -0.38
CA ILE A 161 -23.53 -7.26 -1.22
C ILE A 161 -23.45 -8.33 -2.32
N SER A 162 -23.26 -7.90 -3.57
CA SER A 162 -23.04 -8.79 -4.72
C SER A 162 -21.85 -8.29 -5.53
N ASP A 163 -21.11 -9.19 -6.17
CA ASP A 163 -20.06 -8.88 -7.15
C ASP A 163 -20.31 -9.53 -8.53
N ASP A 164 -21.51 -10.01 -8.75
CA ASP A 164 -21.97 -10.67 -9.97
C ASP A 164 -23.33 -10.15 -10.47
N ALA A 165 -23.59 -8.87 -10.24
CA ALA A 165 -24.82 -8.18 -10.61
C ALA A 165 -26.09 -8.81 -10.04
N GLY A 166 -26.02 -9.39 -8.84
CA GLY A 166 -27.17 -9.93 -8.12
C GLY A 166 -27.50 -11.40 -8.41
N SER A 167 -26.63 -12.10 -9.15
CA SER A 167 -26.80 -13.56 -9.33
C SER A 167 -26.56 -14.33 -8.04
N SER A 168 -25.66 -13.80 -7.18
CA SER A 168 -25.41 -14.30 -5.83
C SER A 168 -25.11 -13.17 -4.84
N TYR A 169 -25.23 -13.46 -3.54
CA TYR A 169 -24.95 -12.48 -2.50
C TYR A 169 -23.80 -12.96 -1.60
N LEU A 170 -22.79 -12.10 -1.44
CA LEU A 170 -21.60 -12.38 -0.65
C LEU A 170 -21.84 -12.20 0.85
N ALA A 171 -22.67 -11.24 1.20
CA ALA A 171 -23.10 -10.96 2.57
C ALA A 171 -24.50 -10.37 2.56
N GLU A 172 -25.24 -10.64 3.62
CA GLU A 172 -26.59 -10.12 3.82
C GLU A 172 -26.76 -9.69 5.27
N ASN A 173 -27.28 -8.50 5.48
CA ASN A 173 -27.68 -7.99 6.79
C ASN A 173 -29.16 -7.61 6.73
N TYR A 174 -29.87 -7.75 7.85
CA TYR A 174 -31.25 -7.35 7.94
C TYR A 174 -31.47 -6.33 9.07
N HIS A 175 -32.43 -5.43 8.83
CA HIS A 175 -32.86 -4.40 9.78
C HIS A 175 -34.37 -4.46 9.90
N ARG A 176 -34.87 -4.36 11.13
CA ARG A 176 -36.29 -4.52 11.42
C ARG A 176 -36.79 -3.36 12.26
N THR A 177 -37.90 -2.76 11.85
CA THR A 177 -38.68 -1.90 12.73
C THR A 177 -39.65 -2.78 13.52
N TYR A 178 -39.63 -2.65 14.83
CA TYR A 178 -40.53 -3.34 15.73
C TYR A 178 -41.37 -2.30 16.45
N ASP A 179 -42.71 -2.38 16.31
CA ASP A 179 -43.62 -1.53 17.04
C ASP A 179 -44.91 -2.28 17.35
N TYR A 180 -45.32 -2.25 18.61
CA TYR A 180 -46.54 -2.83 19.08
C TYR A 180 -47.73 -1.88 18.77
N GLY A 181 -48.35 -1.99 17.62
CA GLY A 181 -49.73 -1.55 17.45
C GLY A 181 -50.01 -0.33 16.60
N GLY A 182 -49.08 0.19 15.79
CA GLY A 182 -49.36 1.34 14.91
C GLY A 182 -48.87 1.19 13.49
N SER A 183 -49.59 1.78 12.52
CA SER A 183 -49.02 2.12 11.21
C SER A 183 -48.17 3.37 11.34
N GLY A 184 -47.02 3.44 10.63
CA GLY A 184 -46.23 4.67 10.54
C GLY A 184 -44.98 4.69 11.41
N ALA A 185 -44.56 3.58 12.01
CA ALA A 185 -43.28 3.51 12.72
C ALA A 185 -42.09 3.70 11.75
N LEU A 186 -41.18 4.53 12.13
CA LEU A 186 -39.95 4.86 11.40
C LEU A 186 -38.75 4.40 12.22
N LEU A 187 -37.79 3.82 11.54
CA LEU A 187 -36.46 3.58 12.08
C LEU A 187 -35.43 4.25 11.17
N ASP A 188 -34.94 5.42 11.61
CA ASP A 188 -33.79 6.05 10.98
C ASP A 188 -32.51 5.38 11.48
N ILE A 189 -31.73 4.84 10.59
CA ILE A 189 -30.56 4.01 10.91
C ILE A 189 -29.34 4.37 10.08
N GLY A 190 -28.20 4.39 10.75
CA GLY A 190 -26.93 4.22 10.07
C GLY A 190 -26.66 2.73 9.87
N VAL A 191 -26.66 2.27 8.63
CA VAL A 191 -26.43 0.86 8.30
C VAL A 191 -25.02 0.69 7.77
N ALA A 192 -24.25 -0.22 8.36
CA ALA A 192 -22.93 -0.57 7.87
C ALA A 192 -22.82 -2.08 7.64
N GLY A 193 -22.09 -2.44 6.62
CA GLY A 193 -21.77 -3.83 6.33
C GLY A 193 -20.47 -3.94 5.55
N HIS A 194 -19.90 -5.13 5.56
CA HIS A 194 -18.63 -5.38 4.90
C HIS A 194 -18.53 -6.83 4.41
N HIS A 195 -17.60 -7.04 3.49
CA HIS A 195 -17.20 -8.35 3.00
C HIS A 195 -15.74 -8.33 2.59
N ILE A 196 -15.01 -9.41 2.89
CA ILE A 196 -13.62 -9.59 2.48
C ILE A 196 -13.54 -10.87 1.66
N LYS A 197 -12.85 -10.80 0.53
CA LYS A 197 -12.52 -11.97 -0.29
C LYS A 197 -11.21 -11.78 -1.04
N THR A 198 -10.60 -12.87 -1.46
CA THR A 198 -9.47 -12.83 -2.40
C THR A 198 -9.96 -12.37 -3.77
N ALA A 199 -9.17 -11.56 -4.45
CA ALA A 199 -9.50 -11.07 -5.78
C ALA A 199 -9.73 -12.20 -6.79
N GLY A 200 -8.91 -13.24 -6.76
CA GLY A 200 -9.02 -14.42 -7.63
C GLY A 200 -8.65 -14.17 -9.09
N SER A 201 -8.73 -12.92 -9.54
CA SER A 201 -8.32 -12.47 -10.88
C SER A 201 -7.92 -11.00 -10.87
N THR A 202 -7.28 -10.54 -11.93
CA THR A 202 -6.96 -9.13 -12.19
C THR A 202 -7.99 -8.44 -13.10
N SER A 203 -9.10 -9.11 -13.41
CA SER A 203 -10.18 -8.52 -14.19
C SER A 203 -10.96 -7.52 -13.36
N ALA A 204 -11.47 -6.46 -14.00
CA ALA A 204 -12.34 -5.50 -13.35
C ALA A 204 -13.55 -6.19 -12.71
N ARG A 205 -13.89 -5.78 -11.50
CA ARG A 205 -15.02 -6.31 -10.73
C ARG A 205 -15.84 -5.17 -10.15
N THR A 206 -17.15 -5.24 -10.30
CA THR A 206 -18.06 -4.25 -9.73
C THR A 206 -18.77 -4.86 -8.53
N TYR A 207 -18.78 -4.13 -7.42
CA TYR A 207 -19.56 -4.44 -6.24
C TYR A 207 -20.85 -3.63 -6.25
N TYR A 208 -21.92 -4.28 -5.87
CA TYR A 208 -23.28 -3.77 -5.86
C TYR A 208 -23.89 -3.89 -4.48
N ILE A 209 -24.74 -2.92 -4.13
CA ILE A 209 -25.57 -2.99 -2.94
C ILE A 209 -27.01 -3.23 -3.39
N TYR A 210 -27.59 -4.28 -2.88
CA TYR A 210 -28.98 -4.67 -3.11
C TYR A 210 -29.80 -4.51 -1.84
N VAL A 211 -31.05 -4.17 -1.99
CA VAL A 211 -32.01 -4.10 -0.89
C VAL A 211 -33.31 -4.77 -1.30
N LYS A 212 -33.94 -5.49 -0.37
CA LYS A 212 -35.33 -5.96 -0.47
C LYS A 212 -36.06 -5.67 0.83
N MET A 213 -37.38 -5.61 0.75
CA MET A 213 -38.27 -5.43 1.88
C MET A 213 -39.15 -6.68 2.08
N ASN A 214 -39.67 -6.88 3.31
CA ASN A 214 -40.87 -7.67 3.44
C ASN A 214 -42.08 -6.85 2.94
N ALA A 215 -43.24 -7.50 2.79
CA ALA A 215 -44.46 -6.89 2.25
C ALA A 215 -45.07 -5.74 3.07
N SER A 216 -44.48 -5.41 4.24
CA SER A 216 -45.09 -4.52 5.24
C SER A 216 -44.44 -3.15 5.36
N GLY A 217 -43.54 -2.76 4.44
CA GLY A 217 -42.86 -1.47 4.58
C GLY A 217 -42.12 -0.99 3.36
N ALA A 218 -41.37 0.10 3.56
CA ALA A 218 -40.46 0.69 2.57
C ALA A 218 -39.08 0.85 3.15
N PHE A 219 -38.09 0.66 2.31
CA PHE A 219 -36.71 1.10 2.56
C PHE A 219 -36.48 2.42 1.83
N GLU A 220 -35.94 3.37 2.54
CA GLU A 220 -35.65 4.70 2.02
C GLU A 220 -34.20 5.04 2.34
N LEU A 221 -33.47 5.54 1.34
CA LEU A 221 -32.08 5.97 1.46
C LEU A 221 -31.98 7.49 1.34
N ASN A 222 -31.17 8.12 2.15
CA ASN A 222 -30.85 9.55 2.12
C ASN A 222 -32.07 10.50 2.24
N MET A 223 -33.09 10.11 2.99
CA MET A 223 -34.38 10.83 3.04
C MET A 223 -34.38 12.16 3.80
N ALA A 224 -33.29 12.53 4.48
CA ALA A 224 -33.26 13.79 5.24
C ALA A 224 -32.64 14.93 4.40
N ASN A 225 -33.50 15.64 3.66
CA ASN A 225 -33.22 16.97 3.08
C ASN A 225 -31.86 17.15 2.36
N GLY A 226 -31.38 16.15 1.66
CA GLY A 226 -30.13 16.24 0.90
C GLY A 226 -28.86 16.38 1.73
N GLN A 227 -28.93 16.18 3.03
CA GLN A 227 -27.77 16.27 3.93
C GLN A 227 -27.16 14.90 4.25
N ASN A 228 -27.85 13.83 3.96
CA ASN A 228 -27.38 12.48 4.20
C ASN A 228 -26.53 12.00 3.03
N ASN A 229 -25.42 11.35 3.36
CA ASN A 229 -24.49 10.81 2.39
C ASN A 229 -24.26 9.33 2.67
N SER A 230 -24.66 8.50 1.71
CA SER A 230 -24.37 7.07 1.73
C SER A 230 -23.14 6.78 0.88
N VAL A 231 -22.29 5.89 1.35
CA VAL A 231 -21.01 5.58 0.72
C VAL A 231 -20.78 4.07 0.69
N CYS A 232 -20.12 3.61 -0.35
CA CYS A 232 -19.48 2.30 -0.38
C CYS A 232 -18.05 2.42 -0.90
N THR A 233 -17.17 1.57 -0.39
CA THR A 233 -15.75 1.55 -0.74
C THR A 233 -15.30 0.12 -0.98
N VAL A 234 -14.34 -0.05 -1.86
CA VAL A 234 -13.55 -1.28 -1.98
C VAL A 234 -12.09 -0.95 -1.85
N THR A 235 -11.41 -1.65 -0.96
CA THR A 235 -9.98 -1.48 -0.69
C THR A 235 -9.25 -2.73 -1.10
N GLU A 236 -8.26 -2.59 -1.97
CA GLU A 236 -7.33 -3.67 -2.30
C GLU A 236 -6.18 -3.67 -1.32
N MET A 237 -5.94 -4.80 -0.69
CA MET A 237 -4.90 -5.02 0.30
C MET A 237 -3.97 -6.15 -0.13
N ILE A 238 -2.68 -5.99 0.12
CA ILE A 238 -1.70 -7.07 -0.02
C ILE A 238 -1.87 -7.99 1.19
N PRO A 239 -2.03 -9.32 1.00
CA PRO A 239 -2.14 -10.29 2.10
C PRO A 239 -0.88 -10.38 2.95
#